data_8aa7e9c12e2724449eaa558a4dbd6dcd
#
_entry.id   8aa7e9c12e2724449eaa558a4dbd6dcd
#
_cell.length_a   1.000
_cell.length_b   1.000
_cell.length_c   1.000
_cell.angle_alpha   90.00
_cell.angle_beta   90.00
_cell.angle_gamma   90.00
#
_symmetry.space_group_name_H-M   'P 1'
#
loop_
_entity.id
_entity.type
_entity.pdbx_description
1 polymer ?
#
loop_
_entity_poly.entity_id
_entity_poly.type
_entity_poly.pdbx_seq_one_letter_code
_entity_poly.pdbx_strand_id
1 'polypeptide(L)'
;MREYDYLIVGSGLFGAVFAHEASKKGKKCLVIEKRDHTGGNIYCEEINGITVHKYGAHIFHTNSRRVWNYVNDLCEFNRYTNSPIANYHGELYNMPFNMNTFNKLWGVVTPAEAQRKIAEQRTAVSGEPSNLEEQAIRLVGTDLYEKLVKGYTEKQWGRDCKDLPAFIIKRLPVRFTYDNNYFNDPFQGIPEGGYNRITDELLDGAEVRLRVDFNVTPENRAY
;
A
#
# COMPACT_ATOMS: atom_id res chain seq x y z
N MET A 1 23.22 -35.15 7.81
CA MET A 1 22.18 -34.46 8.57
C MET A 1 21.83 -33.18 7.82
N ARG A 2 20.54 -32.87 7.62
CA ARG A 2 20.16 -31.57 7.03
C ARG A 2 20.56 -30.46 8.01
N GLU A 3 21.26 -29.46 7.55
CA GLU A 3 21.67 -28.31 8.37
C GLU A 3 20.49 -27.39 8.70
N TYR A 4 19.54 -27.26 7.76
CA TYR A 4 18.31 -26.49 7.89
C TYR A 4 17.08 -27.31 7.51
N ASP A 5 15.93 -26.98 8.14
CA ASP A 5 14.61 -27.53 7.78
C ASP A 5 14.02 -26.76 6.59
N TYR A 6 14.27 -25.44 6.51
CA TYR A 6 13.72 -24.57 5.48
C TYR A 6 14.75 -23.60 4.91
N LEU A 7 14.75 -23.46 3.59
CA LEU A 7 15.36 -22.35 2.86
C LEU A 7 14.28 -21.36 2.48
N ILE A 8 14.41 -20.11 2.93
CA ILE A 8 13.45 -19.03 2.69
C ILE A 8 14.12 -18.00 1.78
N VAL A 9 13.51 -17.74 0.62
CA VAL A 9 14.04 -16.81 -0.37
C VAL A 9 13.32 -15.45 -0.22
N GLY A 10 14.07 -14.48 0.25
CA GLY A 10 13.60 -13.12 0.55
C GLY A 10 13.29 -12.90 2.03
N SER A 11 13.86 -11.83 2.60
CA SER A 11 13.69 -11.40 3.99
C SER A 11 12.64 -10.29 4.16
N GLY A 12 11.73 -10.15 3.18
CA GLY A 12 10.56 -9.29 3.34
C GLY A 12 9.59 -9.84 4.39
N LEU A 13 8.54 -9.10 4.70
CA LEU A 13 7.60 -9.42 5.78
C LEU A 13 7.06 -10.86 5.72
N PHE A 14 6.73 -11.36 4.51
CA PHE A 14 6.24 -12.73 4.35
C PHE A 14 7.28 -13.78 4.79
N GLY A 15 8.51 -13.67 4.27
CA GLY A 15 9.59 -14.60 4.62
C GLY A 15 9.96 -14.51 6.10
N ALA A 16 10.01 -13.31 6.65
CA ALA A 16 10.30 -13.07 8.06
C ALA A 16 9.24 -13.69 8.99
N VAL A 17 7.95 -13.50 8.70
CA VAL A 17 6.86 -14.14 9.47
C VAL A 17 6.94 -15.66 9.37
N PHE A 18 7.21 -16.21 8.19
CA PHE A 18 7.37 -17.66 8.04
C PHE A 18 8.54 -18.20 8.88
N ALA A 19 9.70 -17.53 8.82
CA ALA A 19 10.88 -17.91 9.60
C ALA A 19 10.58 -17.90 11.10
N HIS A 20 9.93 -16.84 11.59
CA HIS A 20 9.53 -16.69 12.99
C HIS A 20 8.62 -17.82 13.47
N GLU A 21 7.54 -18.08 12.73
CA GLU A 21 6.59 -19.13 13.11
C GLU A 21 7.17 -20.55 12.99
N ALA A 22 8.11 -20.76 12.08
CA ALA A 22 8.85 -22.02 11.98
C ALA A 22 9.84 -22.18 13.15
N SER A 23 10.59 -21.13 13.49
CA SER A 23 11.53 -21.12 14.62
C SER A 23 10.84 -21.39 15.96
N LYS A 24 9.64 -20.81 16.18
CA LYS A 24 8.80 -21.11 17.36
C LYS A 24 8.42 -22.62 17.46
N LYS A 25 8.46 -23.33 16.36
CA LYS A 25 8.21 -24.80 16.30
C LYS A 25 9.51 -25.63 16.30
N GLY A 26 10.62 -25.01 16.67
CA GLY A 26 11.93 -25.67 16.74
C GLY A 26 12.55 -25.99 15.39
N LYS A 27 12.10 -25.33 14.30
CA LYS A 27 12.64 -25.52 12.96
C LYS A 27 13.80 -24.58 12.69
N LYS A 28 14.86 -25.09 12.06
CA LYS A 28 16.01 -24.29 11.63
C LYS A 28 15.74 -23.71 10.25
N CYS A 29 15.80 -22.38 10.15
CA CYS A 29 15.56 -21.64 8.92
C CYS A 29 16.84 -20.97 8.43
N LEU A 30 17.13 -21.10 7.14
CA LEU A 30 18.07 -20.24 6.42
C LEU A 30 17.26 -19.27 5.56
N VAL A 31 17.43 -17.97 5.79
CA VAL A 31 16.83 -16.90 4.98
C VAL A 31 17.92 -16.30 4.11
N ILE A 32 17.72 -16.27 2.80
CA ILE A 32 18.61 -15.59 1.85
C ILE A 32 17.93 -14.37 1.26
N GLU A 33 18.66 -13.28 1.15
CA GLU A 33 18.15 -11.99 0.65
C GLU A 33 19.15 -11.39 -0.34
N LYS A 34 18.66 -10.96 -1.51
CA LYS A 34 19.52 -10.37 -2.55
C LYS A 34 20.01 -8.97 -2.22
N ARG A 35 19.25 -8.23 -1.41
CA ARG A 35 19.62 -6.87 -0.96
C ARG A 35 20.65 -6.96 0.16
N ASP A 36 21.21 -5.83 0.51
CA ASP A 36 22.15 -5.67 1.62
C ASP A 36 21.45 -5.38 2.96
N HIS A 37 20.13 -5.51 3.02
CA HIS A 37 19.30 -5.30 4.18
C HIS A 37 18.09 -6.25 4.21
N THR A 38 17.54 -6.50 5.37
CA THR A 38 16.27 -7.19 5.60
C THR A 38 15.05 -6.29 5.32
N GLY A 39 13.83 -6.78 5.51
CA GLY A 39 12.60 -5.99 5.46
C GLY A 39 11.99 -5.82 4.08
N GLY A 40 12.74 -6.16 3.01
CA GLY A 40 12.18 -6.03 1.66
C GLY A 40 11.71 -4.60 1.37
N ASN A 41 10.46 -4.43 0.95
CA ASN A 41 9.93 -3.10 0.59
C ASN A 41 9.52 -2.24 1.80
N ILE A 42 9.40 -2.82 3.00
CA ILE A 42 9.10 -2.04 4.21
C ILE A 42 10.35 -1.49 4.90
N TYR A 43 11.54 -1.76 4.36
CA TYR A 43 12.80 -1.29 4.93
C TYR A 43 12.84 0.23 5.04
N CYS A 44 13.29 0.70 6.19
CA CYS A 44 13.46 2.12 6.53
C CYS A 44 14.92 2.47 6.70
N GLU A 45 15.29 3.67 6.29
CA GLU A 45 16.60 4.27 6.56
C GLU A 45 16.42 5.47 7.50
N GLU A 46 17.39 5.71 8.37
CA GLU A 46 17.45 6.95 9.13
C GLU A 46 18.36 7.95 8.41
N ILE A 47 17.79 9.09 8.04
CA ILE A 47 18.52 10.17 7.37
C ILE A 47 18.33 11.46 8.17
N ASN A 48 19.38 11.97 8.79
CA ASN A 48 19.34 13.20 9.59
C ASN A 48 18.27 13.17 10.71
N GLY A 49 18.09 12.03 11.38
CA GLY A 49 17.09 11.86 12.44
C GLY A 49 15.66 11.68 11.92
N ILE A 50 15.47 11.46 10.62
CA ILE A 50 14.18 11.20 10.00
C ILE A 50 14.12 9.76 9.53
N THR A 51 13.08 9.01 9.93
CA THR A 51 12.80 7.68 9.41
C THR A 51 12.23 7.78 8.00
N VAL A 52 12.99 7.29 7.02
CA VAL A 52 12.62 7.31 5.60
C VAL A 52 12.23 5.92 5.13
N HIS A 53 11.03 5.76 4.62
CA HIS A 53 10.60 4.53 3.95
C HIS A 53 11.23 4.46 2.56
N LYS A 54 12.31 3.67 2.43
CA LYS A 54 13.16 3.67 1.22
C LYS A 54 12.42 3.34 -0.08
N TYR A 55 11.45 2.47 -0.03
CA TYR A 55 10.73 1.95 -1.19
C TYR A 55 9.29 2.48 -1.31
N GLY A 56 9.02 3.63 -0.73
CA GLY A 56 7.71 4.24 -0.69
C GLY A 56 7.01 4.09 0.66
N ALA A 57 6.04 4.95 0.91
CA ALA A 57 5.32 4.97 2.18
C ALA A 57 4.52 3.68 2.38
N HIS A 58 4.74 3.03 3.51
CA HIS A 58 3.97 1.87 3.95
C HIS A 58 3.24 2.24 5.24
N ILE A 59 1.93 2.20 5.21
CA ILE A 59 1.08 2.38 6.38
C ILE A 59 0.43 1.02 6.66
N PHE A 60 0.67 0.47 7.84
CA PHE A 60 0.03 -0.78 8.24
C PHE A 60 -1.44 -0.55 8.52
N HIS A 61 -2.32 -1.38 7.94
CA HIS A 61 -3.74 -1.36 8.23
C HIS A 61 -4.34 -2.77 8.13
N THR A 62 -5.35 -3.05 8.94
CA THR A 62 -6.03 -4.35 8.95
C THR A 62 -7.40 -4.26 9.62
N ASN A 63 -8.33 -5.11 9.21
CA ASN A 63 -9.59 -5.34 9.92
C ASN A 63 -9.49 -6.53 10.90
N SER A 64 -8.41 -7.28 10.88
CA SER A 64 -8.19 -8.45 11.73
C SER A 64 -7.53 -8.06 13.05
N ARG A 65 -8.28 -8.18 14.17
CA ARG A 65 -7.72 -7.98 15.52
C ARG A 65 -6.56 -8.93 15.82
N ARG A 66 -6.62 -10.18 15.31
CA ARG A 66 -5.54 -11.15 15.51
C ARG A 66 -4.23 -10.66 14.87
N VAL A 67 -4.31 -10.13 13.63
CA VAL A 67 -3.14 -9.60 12.93
C VAL A 67 -2.63 -8.34 13.61
N TRP A 68 -3.53 -7.45 14.04
CA TRP A 68 -3.17 -6.24 14.77
C TRP A 68 -2.44 -6.56 16.08
N ASN A 69 -2.96 -7.49 16.88
CA ASN A 69 -2.29 -7.92 18.11
C ASN A 69 -0.92 -8.52 17.81
N TYR A 70 -0.83 -9.41 16.81
CA TYR A 70 0.43 -10.05 16.42
C TYR A 70 1.53 -9.03 16.11
N VAL A 71 1.25 -7.98 15.35
CA VAL A 71 2.27 -6.98 15.01
C VAL A 71 2.59 -6.06 16.19
N ASN A 72 1.62 -5.80 17.08
CA ASN A 72 1.85 -5.02 18.30
C ASN A 72 2.62 -5.81 19.38
N ASP A 73 2.62 -7.14 19.34
CA ASP A 73 3.50 -7.97 20.19
C ASP A 73 4.99 -7.84 19.76
N LEU A 74 5.26 -7.43 18.50
CA LEU A 74 6.60 -7.25 17.96
C LEU A 74 7.14 -5.82 18.16
N CYS A 75 6.29 -4.81 18.00
CA CYS A 75 6.65 -3.41 18.23
C CYS A 75 5.40 -2.54 18.46
N GLU A 76 5.59 -1.40 19.11
CA GLU A 76 4.53 -0.41 19.31
C GLU A 76 4.22 0.33 18.00
N PHE A 77 2.93 0.56 17.74
CA PHE A 77 2.43 1.35 16.61
C PHE A 77 1.90 2.70 17.10
N ASN A 78 2.20 3.76 16.36
CA ASN A 78 1.59 5.06 16.58
C ASN A 78 0.12 5.07 16.12
N ARG A 79 -0.55 6.21 16.36
CA ARG A 79 -1.96 6.41 15.93
C ARG A 79 -2.06 7.14 14.60
N TYR A 80 -1.13 6.89 13.69
CA TYR A 80 -1.15 7.56 12.39
C TYR A 80 -2.42 7.19 11.62
N THR A 81 -3.17 8.22 11.22
CA THR A 81 -4.33 8.08 10.33
C THR A 81 -3.94 8.55 8.94
N ASN A 82 -4.03 7.67 7.96
CA ASN A 82 -3.68 8.01 6.59
C ASN A 82 -4.74 8.91 5.97
N SER A 83 -4.44 10.19 5.82
CA SER A 83 -5.31 11.21 5.22
C SER A 83 -4.55 11.97 4.12
N PRO A 84 -4.34 11.35 2.95
CA PRO A 84 -3.58 11.96 1.87
C PRO A 84 -4.26 13.22 1.32
N ILE A 85 -3.43 14.15 0.84
CA ILE A 85 -3.89 15.36 0.15
C ILE A 85 -3.27 15.36 -1.25
N ALA A 86 -4.12 15.48 -2.27
CA ALA A 86 -3.70 15.69 -3.64
C ALA A 86 -3.50 17.19 -3.91
N ASN A 87 -2.39 17.54 -4.55
CA ASN A 87 -2.13 18.89 -5.04
C ASN A 87 -2.27 18.91 -6.56
N TYR A 88 -3.25 19.65 -7.05
CA TYR A 88 -3.45 19.90 -8.47
C TYR A 88 -3.24 21.37 -8.77
N HIS A 89 -2.08 21.72 -9.35
CA HIS A 89 -1.71 23.10 -9.69
C HIS A 89 -1.90 24.12 -8.55
N GLY A 90 -1.59 23.73 -7.31
CA GLY A 90 -1.76 24.56 -6.12
C GLY A 90 -3.12 24.44 -5.43
N GLU A 91 -4.10 23.79 -6.04
CA GLU A 91 -5.36 23.44 -5.39
C GLU A 91 -5.21 22.14 -4.59
N LEU A 92 -5.57 22.16 -3.31
CA LEU A 92 -5.46 21.01 -2.42
C LEU A 92 -6.82 20.30 -2.29
N TYR A 93 -6.80 18.97 -2.45
CA TYR A 93 -7.98 18.10 -2.36
C TYR A 93 -7.75 16.95 -1.40
N ASN A 94 -8.74 16.64 -0.58
CA ASN A 94 -8.69 15.48 0.31
C ASN A 94 -8.84 14.17 -0.47
N MET A 95 -8.12 13.15 0.01
CA MET A 95 -8.23 11.77 -0.48
C MET A 95 -8.57 10.84 0.69
N PRO A 96 -9.37 9.75 0.49
CA PRO A 96 -10.03 9.35 -0.76
C PRO A 96 -11.07 10.38 -1.21
N PHE A 97 -11.64 10.22 -2.42
CA PHE A 97 -12.70 11.10 -2.88
C PHE A 97 -13.90 11.01 -1.92
N ASN A 98 -14.15 12.09 -1.21
CA ASN A 98 -15.17 12.20 -0.16
C ASN A 98 -15.89 13.53 -0.22
N MET A 99 -16.78 13.81 0.73
CA MET A 99 -17.54 15.05 0.74
C MET A 99 -16.67 16.31 0.85
N ASN A 100 -15.48 16.25 1.48
CA ASN A 100 -14.54 17.39 1.47
C ASN A 100 -13.97 17.63 0.07
N THR A 101 -13.67 16.57 -0.69
CA THR A 101 -13.25 16.68 -2.09
C THR A 101 -14.34 17.29 -2.96
N PHE A 102 -15.60 16.81 -2.82
CA PHE A 102 -16.74 17.26 -3.61
C PHE A 102 -17.14 18.70 -3.24
N ASN A 103 -17.09 19.05 -1.96
CA ASN A 103 -17.34 20.43 -1.49
C ASN A 103 -16.30 21.38 -2.08
N LYS A 104 -15.01 21.03 -2.01
CA LYS A 104 -13.93 21.85 -2.58
C LYS A 104 -14.06 22.04 -4.07
N LEU A 105 -14.49 21.00 -4.81
CA LEU A 105 -14.57 21.02 -6.27
C LEU A 105 -15.86 21.70 -6.78
N TRP A 106 -17.02 21.42 -6.15
CA TRP A 106 -18.34 21.80 -6.65
C TRP A 106 -19.15 22.68 -5.70
N GLY A 107 -18.67 22.95 -4.49
CA GLY A 107 -19.42 23.70 -3.47
C GLY A 107 -20.61 22.94 -2.85
N VAL A 108 -20.75 21.65 -3.13
CA VAL A 108 -21.85 20.81 -2.62
C VAL A 108 -21.63 20.46 -1.16
N VAL A 109 -22.71 20.36 -0.38
CA VAL A 109 -22.63 20.09 1.08
C VAL A 109 -23.33 18.79 1.48
N THR A 110 -24.20 18.24 0.63
CA THR A 110 -24.94 17.01 0.92
C THR A 110 -24.51 15.85 -0.01
N PRO A 111 -24.60 14.59 0.46
CA PRO A 111 -24.40 13.42 -0.38
C PRO A 111 -25.24 13.41 -1.65
N ALA A 112 -26.50 13.82 -1.55
CA ALA A 112 -27.43 13.86 -2.68
C ALA A 112 -26.98 14.86 -3.77
N GLU A 113 -26.47 16.02 -3.39
CA GLU A 113 -25.92 17.00 -4.34
C GLU A 113 -24.68 16.46 -5.04
N ALA A 114 -23.74 15.82 -4.29
CA ALA A 114 -22.55 15.22 -4.87
C ALA A 114 -22.89 14.09 -5.84
N GLN A 115 -23.82 13.21 -5.46
CA GLN A 115 -24.29 12.12 -6.33
C GLN A 115 -24.93 12.64 -7.62
N ARG A 116 -25.73 13.71 -7.53
CA ARG A 116 -26.33 14.36 -8.71
C ARG A 116 -25.27 14.94 -9.63
N LYS A 117 -24.25 15.64 -9.09
CA LYS A 117 -23.13 16.17 -9.88
C LYS A 117 -22.38 15.06 -10.62
N ILE A 118 -22.08 13.95 -9.95
CA ILE A 118 -21.45 12.79 -10.58
C ILE A 118 -22.38 12.21 -11.68
N ALA A 119 -23.68 12.08 -11.39
CA ALA A 119 -24.65 11.53 -12.34
C ALA A 119 -24.79 12.39 -13.61
N GLU A 120 -24.78 13.71 -13.48
CA GLU A 120 -24.82 14.67 -14.61
C GLU A 120 -23.61 14.46 -15.55
N GLN A 121 -22.43 14.14 -15.01
CA GLN A 121 -21.21 13.98 -15.77
C GLN A 121 -20.99 12.56 -16.34
N ARG A 122 -21.65 11.56 -15.77
CA ARG A 122 -21.58 10.16 -16.22
C ARG A 122 -22.17 9.94 -17.61
N THR A 123 -23.05 10.81 -18.05
CA THR A 123 -23.71 10.70 -19.38
C THR A 123 -22.75 10.76 -20.56
N ALA A 124 -21.49 11.17 -20.32
CA ALA A 124 -20.42 11.12 -21.32
C ALA A 124 -19.99 9.69 -21.70
N VAL A 125 -20.36 8.67 -20.88
CA VAL A 125 -19.98 7.27 -21.12
C VAL A 125 -21.22 6.42 -21.29
N SER A 126 -21.43 5.88 -22.49
CA SER A 126 -22.54 4.97 -22.83
C SER A 126 -22.04 3.50 -22.82
N GLY A 127 -22.85 2.60 -22.27
CA GLY A 127 -22.54 1.16 -22.24
C GLY A 127 -21.53 0.76 -21.14
N GLU A 128 -20.89 -0.39 -21.31
CA GLU A 128 -19.83 -0.85 -20.40
C GLU A 128 -18.51 -0.15 -20.73
N PRO A 129 -17.77 0.37 -19.72
CA PRO A 129 -16.50 1.05 -19.94
C PRO A 129 -15.47 0.14 -20.57
N SER A 130 -14.87 0.56 -21.68
CA SER A 130 -13.86 -0.17 -22.44
C SER A 130 -12.44 0.06 -21.91
N ASN A 131 -12.19 1.19 -21.24
CA ASN A 131 -10.89 1.61 -20.77
C ASN A 131 -10.97 2.30 -19.41
N LEU A 132 -9.80 2.68 -18.87
CA LEU A 132 -9.68 3.29 -17.56
C LEU A 132 -10.34 4.68 -17.50
N GLU A 133 -10.21 5.50 -18.54
CA GLU A 133 -10.84 6.83 -18.61
C GLU A 133 -12.37 6.72 -18.47
N GLU A 134 -13.01 5.89 -19.29
CA GLU A 134 -14.45 5.68 -19.25
C GLU A 134 -14.91 5.15 -17.88
N GLN A 135 -14.15 4.20 -17.32
CA GLN A 135 -14.44 3.66 -15.98
C GLN A 135 -14.32 4.73 -14.90
N ALA A 136 -13.29 5.58 -14.96
CA ALA A 136 -13.10 6.67 -14.00
C ALA A 136 -14.22 7.70 -14.08
N ILE A 137 -14.55 8.18 -15.28
CA ILE A 137 -15.66 9.13 -15.51
C ILE A 137 -16.98 8.54 -14.99
N ARG A 138 -17.22 7.27 -15.22
CA ARG A 138 -18.41 6.57 -14.69
C ARG A 138 -18.45 6.53 -13.17
N LEU A 139 -17.31 6.44 -12.51
CA LEU A 139 -17.23 6.37 -11.04
C LEU A 139 -17.34 7.75 -10.39
N VAL A 140 -16.62 8.74 -10.90
CA VAL A 140 -16.42 10.03 -10.21
C VAL A 140 -16.81 11.26 -11.01
N GLY A 141 -17.16 11.12 -12.29
CA GLY A 141 -17.43 12.22 -13.20
C GLY A 141 -16.19 12.80 -13.86
N THR A 142 -16.39 13.61 -14.90
CA THR A 142 -15.32 14.16 -15.72
C THR A 142 -14.39 15.10 -14.94
N ASP A 143 -14.94 15.97 -14.10
CA ASP A 143 -14.13 16.98 -13.38
C ASP A 143 -13.11 16.34 -12.45
N LEU A 144 -13.52 15.32 -11.67
CA LEU A 144 -12.60 14.57 -10.79
C LEU A 144 -11.61 13.75 -11.58
N TYR A 145 -12.06 13.11 -12.67
CA TYR A 145 -11.17 12.36 -13.55
C TYR A 145 -10.04 13.24 -14.07
N GLU A 146 -10.36 14.37 -14.69
CA GLU A 146 -9.36 15.27 -15.29
C GLU A 146 -8.40 15.86 -14.24
N LYS A 147 -8.92 16.29 -13.08
CA LYS A 147 -8.10 16.94 -12.06
C LYS A 147 -7.26 15.97 -11.22
N LEU A 148 -7.81 14.83 -10.82
CA LEU A 148 -7.22 14.04 -9.73
C LEU A 148 -6.88 12.59 -10.10
N VAL A 149 -7.36 12.10 -11.25
CA VAL A 149 -7.13 10.70 -11.66
C VAL A 149 -6.17 10.63 -12.82
N LYS A 150 -6.45 11.35 -13.89
CA LYS A 150 -5.74 11.24 -15.17
C LYS A 150 -4.23 11.43 -15.03
N GLY A 151 -3.80 12.59 -14.61
CA GLY A 151 -2.36 12.92 -14.57
C GLY A 151 -1.56 12.00 -13.64
N TYR A 152 -2.12 11.61 -12.50
CA TYR A 152 -1.49 10.66 -11.61
C TYR A 152 -1.37 9.27 -12.26
N THR A 153 -2.44 8.80 -12.88
CA THR A 153 -2.49 7.47 -13.50
C THR A 153 -1.54 7.38 -14.70
N GLU A 154 -1.56 8.37 -15.59
CA GLU A 154 -0.67 8.43 -16.75
C GLU A 154 0.80 8.49 -16.35
N LYS A 155 1.13 9.25 -15.30
CA LYS A 155 2.49 9.28 -14.72
C LYS A 155 2.90 7.91 -14.17
N GLN A 156 2.03 7.21 -13.48
CA GLN A 156 2.32 5.90 -12.87
C GLN A 156 2.52 4.80 -13.93
N TRP A 157 1.71 4.82 -14.98
CA TRP A 157 1.70 3.76 -15.97
C TRP A 157 2.52 4.08 -17.22
N GLY A 158 2.93 5.36 -17.40
CA GLY A 158 3.64 5.82 -18.60
C GLY A 158 2.82 5.69 -19.88
N ARG A 159 1.48 5.67 -19.77
CA ARG A 159 0.53 5.44 -20.87
C ARG A 159 -0.72 6.29 -20.67
N ASP A 160 -1.40 6.64 -21.77
CA ASP A 160 -2.70 7.31 -21.76
C ASP A 160 -3.74 6.43 -21.04
N CYS A 161 -4.64 7.05 -20.28
CA CYS A 161 -5.72 6.36 -19.58
C CYS A 161 -6.66 5.60 -20.54
N LYS A 162 -6.79 6.01 -21.79
CA LYS A 162 -7.57 5.33 -22.83
C LYS A 162 -6.96 3.99 -23.24
N ASP A 163 -5.64 3.84 -23.09
CA ASP A 163 -4.90 2.62 -23.42
C ASP A 163 -4.80 1.66 -22.23
N LEU A 164 -5.35 2.02 -21.09
CA LEU A 164 -5.33 1.22 -19.87
C LEU A 164 -6.67 0.49 -19.65
N PRO A 165 -6.63 -0.79 -19.19
CA PRO A 165 -7.85 -1.54 -18.92
C PRO A 165 -8.72 -0.94 -17.82
N ALA A 166 -10.03 -0.96 -17.98
CA ALA A 166 -11.01 -0.42 -17.04
C ALA A 166 -10.90 -1.00 -15.62
N PHE A 167 -10.47 -2.26 -15.46
CA PHE A 167 -10.40 -2.92 -14.16
C PHE A 167 -9.39 -2.29 -13.20
N ILE A 168 -8.38 -1.58 -13.70
CA ILE A 168 -7.32 -0.95 -12.88
C ILE A 168 -7.94 0.03 -11.86
N ILE A 169 -8.95 0.81 -12.27
CA ILE A 169 -9.56 1.82 -11.41
C ILE A 169 -10.91 1.37 -10.81
N LYS A 170 -11.34 0.16 -11.06
CA LYS A 170 -12.65 -0.34 -10.61
C LYS A 170 -12.88 -0.24 -9.10
N ARG A 171 -11.81 -0.23 -8.31
CA ARG A 171 -11.84 -0.16 -6.84
C ARG A 171 -11.50 1.21 -6.28
N LEU A 172 -11.60 2.27 -7.09
CA LEU A 172 -11.38 3.63 -6.61
C LEU A 172 -12.32 3.94 -5.45
N PRO A 173 -11.82 4.28 -4.26
CA PRO A 173 -12.67 4.55 -3.12
C PRO A 173 -13.38 5.90 -3.28
N VAL A 174 -14.71 5.86 -3.34
CA VAL A 174 -15.59 7.03 -3.39
C VAL A 174 -16.52 6.95 -2.19
N ARG A 175 -16.57 8.01 -1.38
CA ARG A 175 -17.34 8.05 -0.14
C ARG A 175 -18.20 9.32 -0.07
N PHE A 176 -19.43 9.16 0.36
CA PHE A 176 -20.34 10.29 0.57
C PHE A 176 -20.43 10.67 2.06
N THR A 177 -19.25 10.72 2.70
CA THR A 177 -19.03 11.14 4.09
C THR A 177 -17.93 12.19 4.14
N TYR A 178 -17.82 12.93 5.25
CA TYR A 178 -16.75 13.90 5.51
C TYR A 178 -15.50 13.26 6.17
N ASP A 179 -15.40 11.94 6.16
CA ASP A 179 -14.26 11.21 6.72
C ASP A 179 -13.07 11.21 5.75
N ASN A 180 -11.94 11.75 6.19
CA ASN A 180 -10.69 11.81 5.43
C ASN A 180 -9.78 10.59 5.64
N ASN A 181 -10.17 9.63 6.48
CA ASN A 181 -9.40 8.42 6.66
C ASN A 181 -9.38 7.61 5.35
N TYR A 182 -8.20 7.38 4.79
CA TYR A 182 -8.05 6.66 3.53
C TYR A 182 -8.49 5.20 3.63
N PHE A 183 -8.19 4.53 4.75
CA PHE A 183 -8.55 3.14 4.97
C PHE A 183 -9.91 2.99 5.67
N ASN A 184 -10.62 1.91 5.35
CA ASN A 184 -11.84 1.52 6.07
C ASN A 184 -11.56 0.59 7.27
N ASP A 185 -10.32 0.13 7.40
CA ASP A 185 -9.93 -0.80 8.45
C ASP A 185 -9.88 -0.10 9.82
N PRO A 186 -10.35 -0.78 10.89
CA PRO A 186 -10.40 -0.20 12.23
C PRO A 186 -9.01 -0.06 12.89
N PHE A 187 -8.01 -0.75 12.35
CA PHE A 187 -6.63 -0.70 12.86
C PHE A 187 -5.71 -0.17 11.79
N GLN A 188 -4.94 0.88 12.12
CA GLN A 188 -3.91 1.42 11.25
C GLN A 188 -2.85 2.14 12.08
N GLY A 189 -1.64 2.26 11.54
CA GLY A 189 -0.54 2.96 12.17
C GLY A 189 0.78 2.73 11.45
N ILE A 190 1.81 3.36 11.95
CA ILE A 190 3.20 3.17 11.54
C ILE A 190 3.99 2.72 12.78
N PRO A 191 4.88 1.72 12.67
CA PRO A 191 5.70 1.28 13.78
C PRO A 191 6.58 2.42 14.32
N GLU A 192 6.63 2.58 15.63
CA GLU A 192 7.53 3.54 16.27
C GLU A 192 8.99 3.18 15.95
N GLY A 193 9.74 4.15 15.40
CA GLY A 193 11.11 3.95 14.93
C GLY A 193 11.24 3.22 13.59
N GLY A 194 10.14 3.00 12.86
CA GLY A 194 10.13 2.38 11.53
C GLY A 194 9.98 0.85 11.56
N TYR A 195 9.85 0.27 10.36
CA TYR A 195 9.53 -1.15 10.18
C TYR A 195 10.67 -2.12 10.46
N ASN A 196 11.93 -1.64 10.53
CA ASN A 196 13.08 -2.53 10.69
C ASN A 196 12.99 -3.37 11.95
N ARG A 197 12.50 -2.80 13.06
CA ARG A 197 12.31 -3.54 14.32
C ARG A 197 11.42 -4.76 14.18
N ILE A 198 10.36 -4.66 13.38
CA ILE A 198 9.45 -5.81 13.13
C ILE A 198 10.21 -6.93 12.45
N THR A 199 11.00 -6.61 11.42
CA THR A 199 11.74 -7.62 10.68
C THR A 199 12.89 -8.21 11.49
N ASP A 200 13.54 -7.42 12.33
CA ASP A 200 14.61 -7.88 13.21
C ASP A 200 14.05 -8.87 14.25
N GLU A 201 12.95 -8.56 14.91
CA GLU A 201 12.26 -9.46 15.85
C GLU A 201 11.75 -10.74 15.16
N LEU A 202 11.20 -10.63 13.96
CA LEU A 202 10.70 -11.79 13.21
C LEU A 202 11.82 -12.70 12.72
N LEU A 203 13.00 -12.17 12.47
CA LEU A 203 14.17 -12.94 12.00
C LEU A 203 15.09 -13.40 13.13
N ASP A 204 14.77 -13.01 14.36
CA ASP A 204 15.51 -13.52 15.52
C ASP A 204 15.40 -15.05 15.61
N GLY A 205 16.54 -15.70 15.79
CA GLY A 205 16.65 -17.16 15.79
C GLY A 205 16.73 -17.83 14.41
N ALA A 206 16.68 -17.07 13.30
CA ALA A 206 16.94 -17.57 11.95
C ALA A 206 18.33 -17.14 11.46
N GLU A 207 19.00 -17.98 10.69
CA GLU A 207 20.21 -17.54 9.97
C GLU A 207 19.81 -16.72 8.74
N VAL A 208 20.36 -15.50 8.62
CA VAL A 208 20.09 -14.61 7.49
C VAL A 208 21.38 -14.36 6.72
N ARG A 209 21.35 -14.59 5.41
CA ARG A 209 22.46 -14.26 4.49
C ARG A 209 22.00 -13.20 3.50
N LEU A 210 22.59 -12.00 3.62
CA LEU A 210 22.35 -10.88 2.72
C LEU A 210 23.23 -10.97 1.46
N ARG A 211 22.84 -10.26 0.40
CA ARG A 211 23.55 -10.22 -0.90
C ARG A 211 23.64 -11.57 -1.58
N VAL A 212 22.70 -12.46 -1.31
CA VAL A 212 22.58 -13.78 -1.94
C VAL A 212 21.36 -13.78 -2.86
N ASP A 213 21.59 -13.80 -4.17
CA ASP A 213 20.52 -13.91 -5.16
C ASP A 213 20.28 -15.39 -5.49
N PHE A 214 19.10 -15.89 -5.18
CA PHE A 214 18.69 -17.28 -5.43
C PHE A 214 18.83 -17.69 -6.90
N ASN A 215 18.60 -16.79 -7.84
CA ASN A 215 18.65 -17.10 -9.26
C ASN A 215 20.06 -17.16 -9.85
N VAL A 216 21.06 -16.57 -9.17
CA VAL A 216 22.43 -16.40 -9.71
C VAL A 216 23.44 -17.29 -9.00
N THR A 217 23.14 -17.78 -7.79
CA THR A 217 24.10 -18.56 -7.00
C THR A 217 24.11 -20.02 -7.46
N PRO A 218 25.30 -20.60 -7.85
CA PRO A 218 25.39 -22.00 -8.29
C PRO A 218 24.91 -23.03 -7.27
N GLU A 219 24.95 -22.69 -5.99
CA GLU A 219 24.54 -23.52 -4.86
C GLU A 219 23.02 -23.78 -4.81
N ASN A 220 22.21 -23.02 -5.55
CA ASN A 220 20.76 -23.18 -5.60
C ASN A 220 20.26 -24.44 -6.30
N ARG A 221 21.15 -25.20 -6.93
CA ARG A 221 20.83 -26.49 -7.58
C ARG A 221 20.97 -27.68 -6.66
N ALA A 222 21.38 -27.47 -5.42
CA ALA A 222 21.69 -28.53 -4.44
C ALA A 222 20.76 -28.59 -3.23
N TYR A 223 19.70 -27.79 -3.18
CA TYR A 223 18.71 -27.76 -2.09
C TYR A 223 17.41 -28.45 -2.47
#